data_d20f75de0a06b76959e09f8052a3f46e
#
_entry.id   d20f75de0a06b76959e09f8052a3f46e
#
_cell.length_a   1.000
_cell.length_b   1.000
_cell.length_c   1.000
_cell.angle_alpha   90.00
_cell.angle_beta   90.00
_cell.angle_gamma   90.00
#
_symmetry.space_group_name_H-M   'P 1'
#
loop_
_entity.id
_entity.type
_entity.pdbx_description
1 polymer ?
#
loop_
_entity_poly.entity_id
_entity_poly.type
_entity_poly.pdbx_seq_one_letter_code
_entity_poly.pdbx_strand_id
1 'polypeptide(L)'
;MRGVVAALLLTATVPLAAQRPSMPTAHPDFSGYWELRMDSFSVPSAALTAQAAAGVEAQTKRDTDALSRCTPIGMPALMDDRSTLDIRHAPTVLAMVAKSPSSTRYIYTDVRNHPPADELEPTTNGHSIGRWEGETLVVDTVAFNTRGVTRIPGGGYRTGTSRLVERYRLLDDGQRLSVIFTWDDPSVFQQPHAYEFRYYRARNVSEPRVLNCVANAERTRFLNSDPGR
;
A
#
# COMPACT_ATOMS: atom_id res chain seq x y z
N MET A 1 -22.69 -79.27 42.11
CA MET A 1 -23.24 -78.26 41.26
C MET A 1 -22.33 -76.99 41.41
N ARG A 2 -21.48 -76.72 40.44
CA ARG A 2 -20.54 -75.57 40.45
C ARG A 2 -21.11 -74.51 39.51
N GLY A 3 -21.54 -73.39 40.09
CA GLY A 3 -22.02 -72.25 39.31
C GLY A 3 -20.84 -71.42 38.77
N VAL A 4 -20.79 -71.19 37.46
CA VAL A 4 -19.85 -70.30 36.78
C VAL A 4 -20.48 -68.91 36.74
N VAL A 5 -19.84 -67.96 37.38
CA VAL A 5 -20.21 -66.53 37.29
C VAL A 5 -19.45 -65.94 36.13
N ALA A 6 -20.16 -65.56 35.05
CA ALA A 6 -19.58 -64.84 33.91
C ALA A 6 -19.55 -63.34 34.24
N ALA A 7 -18.32 -62.75 34.31
CA ALA A 7 -18.14 -61.34 34.46
C ALA A 7 -18.22 -60.65 33.07
N LEU A 8 -19.20 -59.80 32.84
CA LEU A 8 -19.31 -58.95 31.65
C LEU A 8 -18.38 -57.74 31.82
N LEU A 9 -17.34 -57.67 31.02
CA LEU A 9 -16.50 -56.46 30.87
C LEU A 9 -17.18 -55.45 29.92
N LEU A 10 -17.73 -54.37 30.47
CA LEU A 10 -18.18 -53.26 29.67
C LEU A 10 -16.97 -52.40 29.24
N THR A 11 -16.62 -52.48 27.96
CA THR A 11 -15.64 -51.51 27.35
C THR A 11 -16.32 -50.22 27.04
N ALA A 12 -16.03 -49.18 27.82
CA ALA A 12 -16.46 -47.80 27.54
C ALA A 12 -15.65 -47.26 26.36
N THR A 13 -16.33 -47.10 25.20
CA THR A 13 -15.74 -46.37 24.08
C THR A 13 -15.85 -44.88 24.35
N VAL A 14 -14.71 -44.22 24.59
CA VAL A 14 -14.63 -42.75 24.67
C VAL A 14 -14.79 -42.20 23.23
N PRO A 15 -15.77 -41.33 22.95
CA PRO A 15 -15.91 -40.74 21.65
C PRO A 15 -14.70 -39.82 21.40
N LEU A 16 -13.94 -40.06 20.33
CA LEU A 16 -12.90 -39.16 19.83
C LEU A 16 -13.60 -37.88 19.40
N ALA A 17 -13.51 -36.84 20.24
CA ALA A 17 -14.00 -35.50 19.89
C ALA A 17 -13.27 -35.04 18.63
N ALA A 18 -13.96 -35.01 17.51
CA ALA A 18 -13.44 -34.45 16.27
C ALA A 18 -13.05 -32.98 16.53
N GLN A 19 -11.75 -32.71 16.55
CA GLN A 19 -11.26 -31.34 16.58
C GLN A 19 -11.80 -30.62 15.36
N ARG A 20 -12.73 -29.67 15.58
CA ARG A 20 -13.16 -28.75 14.51
C ARG A 20 -11.91 -28.05 14.01
N PRO A 21 -11.64 -28.04 12.68
CA PRO A 21 -10.56 -27.23 12.15
C PRO A 21 -10.78 -25.80 12.64
N SER A 22 -9.77 -25.21 13.27
CA SER A 22 -9.80 -23.81 13.62
C SER A 22 -10.02 -23.01 12.35
N MET A 23 -11.12 -22.26 12.28
CA MET A 23 -11.30 -21.30 11.18
C MET A 23 -10.07 -20.40 11.15
N PRO A 24 -9.52 -20.08 9.96
CA PRO A 24 -8.44 -19.12 9.87
C PRO A 24 -8.85 -17.88 10.65
N THR A 25 -7.98 -17.39 11.53
CA THR A 25 -8.19 -16.10 12.21
C THR A 25 -8.44 -15.07 11.13
N ALA A 26 -9.61 -14.44 11.13
CA ALA A 26 -9.92 -13.40 10.17
C ALA A 26 -8.85 -12.30 10.32
N HIS A 27 -8.13 -12.02 9.24
CA HIS A 27 -7.16 -10.94 9.23
C HIS A 27 -7.86 -9.59 9.41
N PRO A 28 -7.16 -8.56 9.97
CA PRO A 28 -7.72 -7.23 10.10
C PRO A 28 -8.23 -6.67 8.77
N ASP A 29 -9.41 -6.05 8.78
CA ASP A 29 -9.99 -5.41 7.61
C ASP A 29 -9.56 -3.94 7.53
N PHE A 30 -8.79 -3.61 6.50
CA PHE A 30 -8.33 -2.25 6.22
C PHE A 30 -9.33 -1.41 5.45
N SER A 31 -10.49 -1.96 5.06
CA SER A 31 -11.49 -1.21 4.29
C SER A 31 -11.91 0.08 4.95
N GLY A 32 -12.11 1.11 4.16
CA GLY A 32 -12.59 2.41 4.60
C GLY A 32 -11.84 3.57 3.98
N TYR A 33 -12.20 4.76 4.46
CA TYR A 33 -11.57 6.01 4.07
C TYR A 33 -10.56 6.44 5.13
N TRP A 34 -9.36 6.80 4.70
CA TRP A 34 -8.24 7.11 5.56
C TRP A 34 -7.66 8.48 5.23
N GLU A 35 -7.41 9.30 6.25
CA GLU A 35 -6.85 10.64 6.13
C GLU A 35 -5.44 10.70 6.72
N LEU A 36 -4.49 11.19 5.94
CA LEU A 36 -3.15 11.48 6.40
C LEU A 36 -3.10 12.88 7.00
N ARG A 37 -2.67 13.00 8.27
CA ARG A 37 -2.59 14.28 8.99
C ARG A 37 -1.15 14.76 9.14
N MET A 38 -0.99 16.08 9.27
CA MET A 38 0.32 16.72 9.37
C MET A 38 1.16 16.32 10.59
N ASP A 39 0.49 15.93 11.68
CA ASP A 39 1.10 15.47 12.93
C ASP A 39 1.44 13.97 12.93
N SER A 40 1.23 13.30 11.81
CA SER A 40 1.26 11.85 11.69
C SER A 40 2.50 11.32 10.95
N PHE A 41 3.49 12.19 10.70
CA PHE A 41 4.68 11.83 9.94
C PHE A 41 5.86 11.53 10.86
N SER A 42 6.54 10.41 10.62
CA SER A 42 7.89 10.16 11.10
C SER A 42 8.77 9.88 9.87
N VAL A 43 9.33 10.96 9.32
CA VAL A 43 10.10 10.91 8.08
C VAL A 43 11.51 11.45 8.33
N PRO A 44 12.48 10.56 8.58
CA PRO A 44 13.88 10.96 8.69
C PRO A 44 14.45 11.37 7.33
N SER A 45 15.53 12.13 7.33
CA SER A 45 16.28 12.40 6.10
C SER A 45 16.93 11.14 5.57
N ALA A 46 16.82 10.91 4.26
CA ALA A 46 17.45 9.77 3.60
C ALA A 46 18.97 9.97 3.44
N ALA A 47 19.75 8.94 3.67
CA ALA A 47 21.18 8.91 3.35
C ALA A 47 21.35 8.57 1.86
N LEU A 48 21.52 9.60 1.02
CA LEU A 48 21.63 9.43 -0.42
C LEU A 48 23.06 9.10 -0.85
N THR A 49 23.20 8.36 -1.95
CA THR A 49 24.46 8.27 -2.69
C THR A 49 24.84 9.64 -3.26
N ALA A 50 26.10 9.90 -3.54
CA ALA A 50 26.54 11.17 -4.15
C ALA A 50 25.86 11.42 -5.51
N GLN A 51 25.68 10.35 -6.31
CA GLN A 51 25.00 10.44 -7.59
C GLN A 51 23.51 10.81 -7.43
N ALA A 52 22.83 10.17 -6.50
CA ALA A 52 21.42 10.47 -6.24
C ALA A 52 21.23 11.90 -5.73
N ALA A 53 22.08 12.34 -4.80
CA ALA A 53 22.04 13.71 -4.26
C ALA A 53 22.20 14.76 -5.37
N ALA A 54 23.13 14.56 -6.31
CA ALA A 54 23.30 15.44 -7.46
C ALA A 54 22.09 15.43 -8.43
N GLY A 55 21.32 14.35 -8.45
CA GLY A 55 20.16 14.20 -9.33
C GLY A 55 18.83 14.74 -8.80
N VAL A 56 18.74 15.10 -7.51
CA VAL A 56 17.47 15.47 -6.83
C VAL A 56 16.77 16.65 -7.49
N GLU A 57 17.51 17.71 -7.83
CA GLU A 57 16.93 18.90 -8.45
C GLU A 57 16.30 18.60 -9.80
N ALA A 58 17.02 17.89 -10.66
CA ALA A 58 16.51 17.47 -11.98
C ALA A 58 15.30 16.56 -11.85
N GLN A 59 15.27 15.69 -10.86
CA GLN A 59 14.12 14.83 -10.58
C GLN A 59 12.91 15.61 -10.08
N THR A 60 13.11 16.59 -9.19
CA THR A 60 12.04 17.46 -8.71
C THR A 60 11.38 18.22 -9.84
N LYS A 61 12.17 18.70 -10.81
CA LYS A 61 11.63 19.35 -12.01
C LYS A 61 10.78 18.40 -12.84
N ARG A 62 11.26 17.17 -13.09
CA ARG A 62 10.48 16.13 -13.81
C ARG A 62 9.17 15.81 -13.11
N ASP A 63 9.16 15.68 -11.79
CA ASP A 63 7.97 15.42 -10.99
C ASP A 63 6.95 16.57 -11.11
N THR A 64 7.44 17.82 -11.05
CA THR A 64 6.60 19.02 -11.24
C THR A 64 5.98 19.06 -12.65
N ASP A 65 6.77 18.74 -13.67
CA ASP A 65 6.29 18.66 -15.04
C ASP A 65 5.26 17.55 -15.22
N ALA A 66 5.43 16.40 -14.57
CA ALA A 66 4.48 15.29 -14.59
C ALA A 66 3.13 15.70 -13.96
N LEU A 67 3.17 16.36 -12.81
CA LEU A 67 1.95 16.88 -12.14
C LEU A 67 1.22 17.90 -13.01
N SER A 68 1.95 18.81 -13.67
CA SER A 68 1.37 19.84 -14.53
C SER A 68 0.66 19.26 -15.76
N ARG A 69 1.01 18.06 -16.18
CA ARG A 69 0.42 17.33 -17.31
C ARG A 69 -0.61 16.28 -16.88
N CYS A 70 -1.00 16.26 -15.61
CA CYS A 70 -1.91 15.26 -15.05
C CYS A 70 -1.42 13.80 -15.26
N THR A 71 -0.12 13.58 -15.28
CA THR A 71 0.40 12.22 -15.31
C THR A 71 -0.05 11.50 -14.04
N PRO A 72 -0.57 10.26 -14.13
CA PRO A 72 -1.03 9.53 -12.97
C PRO A 72 0.05 9.47 -11.89
N ILE A 73 -0.31 9.84 -10.67
CA ILE A 73 0.57 9.65 -9.52
C ILE A 73 0.66 8.15 -9.23
N GLY A 74 1.84 7.71 -8.87
CA GLY A 74 2.07 6.34 -8.40
C GLY A 74 2.68 6.35 -7.02
N MET A 75 3.25 5.24 -6.62
CA MET A 75 4.03 5.17 -5.38
C MET A 75 5.30 6.03 -5.47
N PRO A 76 5.69 6.70 -4.39
CA PRO A 76 5.00 6.79 -3.09
C PRO A 76 3.91 7.87 -3.01
N ALA A 77 3.78 8.74 -4.02
CA ALA A 77 2.92 9.92 -3.98
C ALA A 77 1.43 9.56 -3.76
N LEU A 78 0.98 8.36 -4.18
CA LEU A 78 -0.35 7.85 -3.88
C LEU A 78 -0.61 7.77 -2.38
N MET A 79 0.38 7.41 -1.59
CA MET A 79 0.30 7.27 -0.14
C MET A 79 0.57 8.57 0.61
N ASP A 80 1.29 9.52 -0.01
CA ASP A 80 1.61 10.85 0.54
C ASP A 80 0.55 11.90 0.17
N ASP A 81 -0.46 11.53 -0.59
CA ASP A 81 -1.55 12.43 -0.93
C ASP A 81 -2.37 12.73 0.34
N ARG A 82 -2.44 14.01 0.71
CA ARG A 82 -3.25 14.50 1.84
C ARG A 82 -4.75 14.43 1.58
N SER A 83 -5.15 13.88 0.45
CA SER A 83 -6.54 13.54 0.19
C SER A 83 -6.93 12.27 0.94
N THR A 84 -8.21 11.96 0.96
CA THR A 84 -8.69 10.71 1.55
C THR A 84 -8.28 9.52 0.68
N LEU A 85 -7.56 8.58 1.28
CA LEU A 85 -7.25 7.29 0.66
C LEU A 85 -8.44 6.34 0.85
N ASP A 86 -9.00 5.84 -0.24
CA ASP A 86 -10.05 4.81 -0.20
C ASP A 86 -9.41 3.43 -0.31
N ILE A 87 -9.55 2.61 0.74
CA ILE A 87 -9.06 1.24 0.75
C ILE A 87 -10.26 0.30 0.68
N ARG A 88 -10.22 -0.64 -0.27
CA ARG A 88 -11.15 -1.74 -0.43
C ARG A 88 -10.42 -3.05 -0.26
N HIS A 89 -10.78 -3.79 0.78
CA HIS A 89 -10.14 -5.04 1.15
C HIS A 89 -11.09 -6.20 0.83
N ALA A 90 -10.71 -6.99 -0.16
CA ALA A 90 -11.36 -8.26 -0.52
C ALA A 90 -10.46 -9.44 -0.10
N PRO A 91 -10.95 -10.68 -0.06
CA PRO A 91 -10.20 -11.82 0.48
C PRO A 91 -8.82 -12.07 -0.15
N THR A 92 -8.64 -11.70 -1.42
CA THR A 92 -7.41 -11.97 -2.18
C THR A 92 -6.72 -10.73 -2.72
N VAL A 93 -7.31 -9.54 -2.48
CA VAL A 93 -6.77 -8.29 -3.01
C VAL A 93 -7.16 -7.10 -2.15
N LEU A 94 -6.23 -6.19 -1.98
CA LEU A 94 -6.44 -4.87 -1.41
C LEU A 94 -6.34 -3.85 -2.56
N ALA A 95 -7.38 -3.07 -2.79
CA ALA A 95 -7.35 -1.96 -3.74
C ALA A 95 -7.26 -0.63 -3.00
N MET A 96 -6.32 0.22 -3.41
CA MET A 96 -6.15 1.56 -2.89
C MET A 96 -6.41 2.56 -4.00
N VAL A 97 -7.36 3.47 -3.77
CA VAL A 97 -7.78 4.47 -4.74
C VAL A 97 -7.42 5.85 -4.20
N ALA A 98 -6.56 6.56 -4.93
CA ALA A 98 -6.26 7.96 -4.68
C ALA A 98 -7.17 8.87 -5.52
N LYS A 99 -7.48 10.05 -5.00
CA LYS A 99 -8.43 10.99 -5.63
C LYS A 99 -7.94 11.62 -6.93
N SER A 100 -6.65 11.80 -7.09
CA SER A 100 -6.11 12.57 -8.21
C SER A 100 -5.02 11.83 -8.94
N PRO A 101 -4.93 12.11 -10.22
CA PRO A 101 -5.84 11.61 -11.22
C PRO A 101 -5.86 10.11 -11.16
N SER A 102 -7.02 9.55 -10.98
CA SER A 102 -7.39 8.13 -10.98
C SER A 102 -6.21 7.12 -10.95
N SER A 103 -5.51 7.04 -9.83
CA SER A 103 -4.49 6.01 -9.63
C SER A 103 -5.05 4.96 -8.68
N THR A 104 -5.19 3.75 -9.18
CA THR A 104 -5.57 2.59 -8.36
C THR A 104 -4.38 1.66 -8.25
N ARG A 105 -4.06 1.28 -7.02
CA ARG A 105 -3.04 0.29 -6.72
C ARG A 105 -3.70 -0.98 -6.23
N TYR A 106 -3.27 -2.12 -6.73
CA TYR A 106 -3.69 -3.44 -6.27
C TYR A 106 -2.55 -4.12 -5.52
N ILE A 107 -2.87 -4.69 -4.35
CA ILE A 107 -1.97 -5.52 -3.56
C ILE A 107 -2.62 -6.91 -3.50
N TYR A 108 -1.98 -7.91 -4.10
CA TYR A 108 -2.49 -9.27 -4.13
C TYR A 108 -2.13 -10.00 -2.85
N THR A 109 -3.13 -10.58 -2.16
CA THR A 109 -2.98 -11.26 -0.86
C THR A 109 -3.29 -12.76 -0.92
N ASP A 110 -3.31 -13.32 -2.12
CA ASP A 110 -3.62 -14.73 -2.40
C ASP A 110 -2.38 -15.65 -2.41
N VAL A 111 -1.33 -15.25 -1.67
CA VAL A 111 -0.04 -15.96 -1.50
C VAL A 111 0.75 -16.22 -2.78
N ARG A 112 0.42 -15.50 -3.87
CA ARG A 112 1.21 -15.56 -5.12
C ARG A 112 2.62 -15.00 -4.93
N ASN A 113 3.53 -15.35 -5.82
CA ASN A 113 4.82 -14.70 -5.98
C ASN A 113 4.72 -13.59 -7.03
N HIS A 114 5.74 -12.71 -7.08
CA HIS A 114 5.93 -11.87 -8.26
C HIS A 114 6.17 -12.75 -9.48
N PRO A 115 5.58 -12.41 -10.64
CA PRO A 115 6.00 -13.01 -11.91
C PRO A 115 7.50 -12.84 -12.16
N PRO A 116 8.12 -13.64 -13.02
CA PRO A 116 9.48 -13.39 -13.50
C PRO A 116 9.66 -11.96 -14.00
N ALA A 117 10.86 -11.40 -13.86
CA ALA A 117 11.11 -9.98 -14.16
C ALA A 117 10.85 -9.62 -15.64
N ASP A 118 11.02 -10.56 -16.54
CA ASP A 118 10.74 -10.43 -17.98
C ASP A 118 9.25 -10.50 -18.35
N GLU A 119 8.40 -10.97 -17.43
CA GLU A 119 6.95 -11.00 -17.57
C GLU A 119 6.28 -9.81 -16.87
N LEU A 120 7.01 -9.04 -16.04
CA LEU A 120 6.50 -7.90 -15.31
C LEU A 120 6.55 -6.62 -16.16
N GLU A 121 5.39 -6.04 -16.44
CA GLU A 121 5.33 -4.70 -17.03
C GLU A 121 5.51 -3.63 -15.95
N PRO A 122 6.57 -2.77 -16.02
CA PRO A 122 6.79 -1.74 -15.03
C PRO A 122 5.70 -0.67 -15.04
N THR A 123 5.12 -0.37 -13.87
CA THR A 123 4.06 0.62 -13.69
C THR A 123 4.45 1.72 -12.69
N THR A 124 3.67 2.79 -12.60
CA THR A 124 3.87 3.85 -11.58
C THR A 124 3.61 3.35 -10.16
N ASN A 125 2.80 2.30 -10.00
CA ASN A 125 2.48 1.69 -8.70
C ASN A 125 3.31 0.44 -8.42
N GLY A 126 4.08 -0.06 -9.40
CA GLY A 126 4.76 -1.34 -9.33
C GLY A 126 3.80 -2.52 -9.35
N HIS A 127 4.32 -3.70 -9.11
CA HIS A 127 3.56 -4.93 -8.83
C HIS A 127 3.69 -5.28 -7.35
N SER A 128 2.57 -5.36 -6.63
CA SER A 128 2.53 -5.50 -5.17
C SER A 128 1.92 -6.83 -4.76
N ILE A 129 2.60 -7.58 -3.90
CA ILE A 129 2.10 -8.79 -3.25
C ILE A 129 2.11 -8.60 -1.73
N GLY A 130 1.11 -9.11 -1.05
CA GLY A 130 0.95 -9.00 0.39
C GLY A 130 0.96 -10.37 1.08
N ARG A 131 1.60 -10.44 2.25
CA ARG A 131 1.60 -11.62 3.12
C ARG A 131 1.28 -11.20 4.54
N TRP A 132 0.50 -12.00 5.23
CA TRP A 132 0.14 -11.73 6.61
C TRP A 132 1.18 -12.30 7.58
N GLU A 133 1.66 -11.44 8.47
CA GLU A 133 2.45 -11.79 9.65
C GLU A 133 1.63 -11.42 10.90
N GLY A 134 0.82 -12.37 11.38
CA GLY A 134 -0.15 -12.10 12.44
C GLY A 134 -1.19 -11.07 11.99
N GLU A 135 -1.25 -9.92 12.69
CA GLU A 135 -2.14 -8.80 12.36
C GLU A 135 -1.51 -7.76 11.42
N THR A 136 -0.29 -7.99 10.97
CA THR A 136 0.44 -7.08 10.07
C THR A 136 0.41 -7.62 8.65
N LEU A 137 -0.06 -6.81 7.70
CA LEU A 137 0.11 -7.10 6.29
C LEU A 137 1.46 -6.55 5.83
N VAL A 138 2.35 -7.42 5.40
CA VAL A 138 3.63 -7.07 4.79
C VAL A 138 3.50 -7.12 3.29
N VAL A 139 3.78 -6.00 2.64
CA VAL A 139 3.64 -5.82 1.19
C VAL A 139 5.02 -5.63 0.58
N ASP A 140 5.30 -6.41 -0.44
CA ASP A 140 6.50 -6.29 -1.27
C ASP A 140 6.13 -5.76 -2.64
N THR A 141 6.82 -4.73 -3.11
CA THR A 141 6.54 -4.07 -4.39
C THR A 141 7.80 -3.88 -5.20
N VAL A 142 7.74 -4.33 -6.44
CA VAL A 142 8.82 -4.26 -7.45
C VAL A 142 8.26 -3.76 -8.79
N ALA A 143 9.09 -3.71 -9.81
CA ALA A 143 8.71 -3.34 -11.19
C ALA A 143 8.08 -1.94 -11.28
N PHE A 144 8.76 -0.97 -10.71
CA PHE A 144 8.40 0.44 -10.90
C PHE A 144 8.91 0.96 -12.25
N ASN A 145 8.13 1.84 -12.90
CA ASN A 145 8.66 2.70 -13.94
C ASN A 145 9.04 4.07 -13.38
N THR A 146 9.67 4.93 -14.17
CA THR A 146 10.09 6.27 -13.76
C THR A 146 9.12 7.38 -14.19
N ARG A 147 7.89 7.00 -14.57
CA ARG A 147 6.84 7.96 -14.92
C ARG A 147 6.16 8.51 -13.65
N GLY A 148 5.48 9.65 -13.80
CA GLY A 148 4.75 10.29 -12.70
C GLY A 148 5.66 10.89 -11.66
N VAL A 149 5.15 11.02 -10.44
CA VAL A 149 5.91 11.54 -9.28
C VAL A 149 6.72 10.42 -8.69
N THR A 150 8.02 10.64 -8.58
CA THR A 150 8.97 9.61 -8.13
C THR A 150 9.67 9.94 -6.82
N ARG A 151 9.61 11.20 -6.34
CA ARG A 151 10.26 11.62 -5.10
C ARG A 151 9.76 10.78 -3.92
N ILE A 152 10.68 10.42 -3.03
CA ILE A 152 10.42 9.65 -1.82
C ILE A 152 10.46 10.60 -0.62
N PRO A 153 9.51 10.53 0.34
CA PRO A 153 9.56 11.30 1.58
C PRO A 153 10.90 11.12 2.32
N GLY A 154 11.44 12.19 2.85
CA GLY A 154 12.78 12.20 3.47
C GLY A 154 13.93 12.42 2.50
N GLY A 155 13.69 12.34 1.19
CA GLY A 155 14.67 12.59 0.13
C GLY A 155 14.88 11.39 -0.80
N GLY A 156 15.48 11.68 -1.94
CA GLY A 156 15.68 10.69 -2.99
C GLY A 156 14.46 10.50 -3.90
N TYR A 157 14.53 9.50 -4.73
CA TYR A 157 13.52 9.19 -5.74
C TYR A 157 13.57 7.70 -6.10
N ARG A 158 12.42 7.14 -6.49
CA ARG A 158 12.38 5.76 -6.99
C ARG A 158 12.92 5.66 -8.41
N THR A 159 13.52 4.53 -8.70
CA THR A 159 13.99 4.14 -10.03
C THR A 159 13.28 2.87 -10.50
N GLY A 160 13.66 2.34 -11.65
CA GLY A 160 13.15 1.05 -12.14
C GLY A 160 13.63 -0.14 -11.33
N THR A 161 14.72 0.01 -10.56
CA THR A 161 15.31 -1.04 -9.71
C THR A 161 14.91 -0.93 -8.24
N SER A 162 14.19 0.12 -7.87
CA SER A 162 13.72 0.30 -6.49
C SER A 162 12.78 -0.82 -6.06
N ARG A 163 12.95 -1.26 -4.83
CA ARG A 163 12.03 -2.16 -4.12
C ARG A 163 11.43 -1.43 -2.94
N LEU A 164 10.15 -1.64 -2.68
CA LEU A 164 9.45 -1.10 -1.54
C LEU A 164 8.86 -2.23 -0.72
N VAL A 165 9.20 -2.26 0.57
CA VAL A 165 8.53 -3.11 1.56
C VAL A 165 7.68 -2.22 2.46
N GLU A 166 6.41 -2.57 2.64
CA GLU A 166 5.47 -1.84 3.48
C GLU A 166 4.89 -2.76 4.56
N ARG A 167 4.64 -2.22 5.73
CA ARG A 167 4.01 -2.94 6.85
C ARG A 167 2.78 -2.17 7.33
N TYR A 168 1.63 -2.75 7.08
CA TYR A 168 0.32 -2.19 7.43
C TYR A 168 -0.19 -2.79 8.73
N ARG A 169 -0.58 -1.96 9.69
CA ARG A 169 -1.16 -2.41 10.96
C ARG A 169 -2.25 -1.46 11.42
N LEU A 170 -3.39 -2.03 11.86
CA LEU A 170 -4.42 -1.26 12.55
C LEU A 170 -4.00 -1.01 13.99
N LEU A 171 -4.27 0.19 14.47
CA LEU A 171 -4.05 0.65 15.84
C LEU A 171 -5.37 1.20 16.40
N ASP A 172 -5.48 1.30 17.73
CA ASP A 172 -6.60 1.92 18.43
C ASP A 172 -7.95 1.38 17.97
N ASP A 173 -8.13 0.08 18.08
CA ASP A 173 -9.37 -0.61 17.69
C ASP A 173 -9.81 -0.27 16.25
N GLY A 174 -8.84 -0.14 15.33
CA GLY A 174 -9.09 0.13 13.93
C GLY A 174 -9.34 1.59 13.59
N GLN A 175 -9.12 2.55 14.52
CA GLN A 175 -9.29 3.97 14.25
C GLN A 175 -8.06 4.61 13.60
N ARG A 176 -6.89 3.97 13.71
CA ARG A 176 -5.67 4.41 13.04
C ARG A 176 -5.08 3.28 12.22
N LEU A 177 -4.44 3.63 11.12
CA LEU A 177 -3.65 2.73 10.27
C LEU A 177 -2.21 3.23 10.25
N SER A 178 -1.29 2.43 10.79
CA SER A 178 0.15 2.64 10.67
C SER A 178 0.65 1.95 9.41
N VAL A 179 1.44 2.66 8.61
CA VAL A 179 2.15 2.12 7.46
C VAL A 179 3.62 2.51 7.55
N ILE A 180 4.49 1.52 7.70
CA ILE A 180 5.94 1.70 7.66
C ILE A 180 6.40 1.35 6.26
N PHE A 181 7.08 2.29 5.60
CA PHE A 181 7.66 2.15 4.27
C PHE A 181 9.15 1.92 4.41
N THR A 182 9.69 0.99 3.66
CA THR A 182 11.14 0.75 3.56
C THR A 182 11.52 0.64 2.09
N TRP A 183 12.22 1.66 1.60
CA TRP A 183 12.76 1.72 0.25
C TRP A 183 14.17 1.15 0.21
N ASP A 184 14.40 0.26 -0.72
CA ASP A 184 15.72 -0.30 -1.00
C ASP A 184 16.06 -0.08 -2.47
N ASP A 185 17.11 0.71 -2.69
CA ASP A 185 17.71 0.98 -3.99
C ASP A 185 19.15 1.45 -3.79
N PRO A 186 20.14 0.56 -3.94
CA PRO A 186 21.55 0.92 -3.72
C PRO A 186 22.09 1.99 -4.68
N SER A 187 21.40 2.25 -5.80
CA SER A 187 21.77 3.37 -6.69
C SER A 187 21.36 4.73 -6.12
N VAL A 188 20.38 4.75 -5.21
CA VAL A 188 19.82 5.97 -4.61
C VAL A 188 20.21 6.14 -3.15
N PHE A 189 20.11 5.07 -2.37
CA PHE A 189 20.31 5.09 -0.92
C PHE A 189 21.60 4.37 -0.51
N GLN A 190 22.34 4.93 0.44
CA GLN A 190 23.50 4.28 1.05
C GLN A 190 23.09 3.11 1.96
N GLN A 191 21.86 3.14 2.46
CA GLN A 191 21.21 2.09 3.25
C GLN A 191 19.70 2.20 3.03
N PRO A 192 18.92 1.13 3.28
CA PRO A 192 17.47 1.19 3.14
C PRO A 192 16.87 2.37 3.91
N HIS A 193 16.00 3.13 3.24
CA HIS A 193 15.36 4.32 3.80
C HIS A 193 13.96 3.98 4.30
N ALA A 194 13.74 4.14 5.61
CA ALA A 194 12.45 3.84 6.23
C ALA A 194 11.79 5.07 6.83
N TYR A 195 10.47 5.15 6.70
CA TYR A 195 9.63 6.17 7.34
C TYR A 195 8.23 5.60 7.63
N GLU A 196 7.46 6.29 8.49
CA GLU A 196 6.12 5.89 8.89
C GLU A 196 5.11 6.99 8.58
N PHE A 197 3.95 6.58 8.04
CA PHE A 197 2.74 7.39 7.98
C PHE A 197 1.65 6.76 8.86
N ARG A 198 0.91 7.62 9.57
CA ARG A 198 -0.25 7.22 10.36
C ARG A 198 -1.48 7.91 9.80
N TYR A 199 -2.40 7.08 9.33
CA TYR A 199 -3.67 7.53 8.80
C TYR A 199 -4.74 7.42 9.89
N TYR A 200 -5.69 8.32 9.86
CA TYR A 200 -6.86 8.29 10.71
C TYR A 200 -8.07 7.89 9.89
N ARG A 201 -8.95 7.09 10.48
CA ARG A 201 -10.20 6.73 9.83
C ARG A 201 -11.03 8.00 9.59
N ALA A 202 -11.34 8.29 8.35
CA ALA A 202 -12.12 9.46 7.97
C ALA A 202 -13.57 9.28 8.44
N ARG A 203 -14.12 10.34 9.03
CA ARG A 203 -15.51 10.37 9.49
C ARG A 203 -16.34 11.16 8.49
N ASN A 204 -17.60 10.75 8.27
CA ASN A 204 -18.56 11.45 7.41
C ASN A 204 -18.15 11.56 5.92
N VAL A 205 -17.37 10.61 5.42
CA VAL A 205 -17.07 10.49 4.00
C VAL A 205 -17.97 9.41 3.43
N SER A 206 -18.97 9.81 2.65
CA SER A 206 -19.87 8.87 1.96
C SER A 206 -19.34 8.46 0.59
N GLU A 207 -18.66 9.39 -0.08
CA GLU A 207 -18.08 9.18 -1.41
C GLU A 207 -16.75 9.91 -1.54
N PRO A 208 -15.75 9.31 -2.18
CA PRO A 208 -14.50 10.01 -2.50
C PRO A 208 -14.80 11.09 -3.53
N ARG A 209 -14.30 12.31 -3.31
CA ARG A 209 -14.35 13.34 -4.34
C ARG A 209 -13.36 12.97 -5.44
N VAL A 210 -13.86 12.64 -6.60
CA VAL A 210 -13.02 12.48 -7.79
C VAL A 210 -12.60 13.89 -8.24
N LEU A 211 -11.31 14.18 -8.18
CA LEU A 211 -10.76 15.42 -8.72
C LEU A 211 -10.35 15.18 -10.17
N ASN A 212 -11.04 15.82 -11.09
CA ASN A 212 -10.61 15.86 -12.47
C ASN A 212 -9.36 16.76 -12.57
N CYS A 213 -8.24 16.18 -12.88
CA CYS A 213 -7.05 16.95 -13.19
C CYS A 213 -7.20 17.54 -14.61
N VAL A 214 -6.98 18.84 -14.74
CA VAL A 214 -6.91 19.53 -16.04
C VAL A 214 -5.48 19.98 -16.24
N ALA A 215 -4.84 19.52 -17.31
CA ALA A 215 -3.48 19.92 -17.63
C ALA A 215 -3.38 21.44 -17.81
N ASN A 216 -2.28 22.04 -17.34
CA ASN A 216 -2.14 23.51 -17.37
C ASN A 216 -2.37 24.14 -18.73
N ALA A 217 -1.95 23.48 -19.82
CA ALA A 217 -2.17 23.95 -21.19
C ALA A 217 -3.66 24.00 -21.57
N GLU A 218 -4.46 23.03 -21.11
CA GLU A 218 -5.91 22.99 -21.35
C GLU A 218 -6.62 24.01 -20.46
N ARG A 219 -6.18 24.14 -19.20
CA ARG A 219 -6.73 25.13 -18.27
C ARG A 219 -6.59 26.57 -18.81
N THR A 220 -5.44 26.89 -19.42
CA THR A 220 -5.20 28.19 -20.05
C THR A 220 -6.10 28.40 -21.25
N ARG A 221 -6.36 27.36 -22.05
CA ARG A 221 -7.33 27.45 -23.19
C ARG A 221 -8.76 27.66 -22.70
N PHE A 222 -9.17 26.95 -21.63
CA PHE A 222 -10.52 27.13 -21.06
C PHE A 222 -10.74 28.54 -20.52
N LEU A 223 -9.76 29.08 -19.79
CA LEU A 223 -9.83 30.45 -19.25
C LEU A 223 -9.85 31.53 -20.35
N ASN A 224 -9.20 31.27 -21.48
CA ASN A 224 -9.15 32.20 -22.61
C ASN A 224 -10.31 32.02 -23.60
N SER A 225 -11.08 30.92 -23.51
CA SER A 225 -12.23 30.64 -24.38
C SER A 225 -13.59 30.96 -23.75
N ASP A 226 -13.60 31.44 -22.49
CA ASP A 226 -14.82 31.87 -21.81
C ASP A 226 -15.16 33.33 -22.23
N PRO A 227 -16.14 33.56 -23.12
CA PRO A 227 -16.49 34.89 -23.59
C PRO A 227 -17.30 35.73 -22.60
N GLY A 228 -17.45 35.24 -21.35
CA GLY A 228 -18.28 35.84 -20.31
C GLY A 228 -17.52 36.44 -19.12
N ARG A 229 -16.19 36.62 -19.20
CA ARG A 229 -15.39 37.29 -18.16
C ARG A 229 -14.70 38.50 -18.72
#